data_7f6766e8a21b4953ee8f2ed91977b540
#
_entry.id   7f6766e8a21b4953ee8f2ed91977b540
#
_cell.length_a   1.000
_cell.length_b   1.000
_cell.length_c   1.000
_cell.angle_alpha   90.00
_cell.angle_beta   90.00
_cell.angle_gamma   90.00
#
_symmetry.space_group_name_H-M   'P 1'
#
loop_
_entity.id
_entity.type
_entity.pdbx_description
1 polymer ?
#
loop_
_entity_poly.entity_id
_entity_poly.type
_entity_poly.pdbx_seq_one_letter_code
_entity_poly.pdbx_strand_id
1 'polypeptide(L)'
;IYVTGSNATLLSGGLATLLAGRYVEIRVYPLDFQEYLDFAAANPDEAGLSRQEQFADFLRFGGLPGIHQMKWEEGRIMQYLQDIYNSVLLKDVIARNRIRDTALLEGIVLYLMDNIGTPFSAKSISDFLKSQGRKLSTETVYHYLKALENAFLIHKVRRFDIKGRRILETQEKYYLSDLGLRHAVMGYRDNDIPGVLENTVYLELLRRGWNVHIGKQGVAEVDFVAGRTDERLYIQVCYVLTPENMDREFGPLEAIPDNYEKLVLSTDTLLRINRGGIRQKNIMDFLLES
;
A
#
# COMPACT_ATOMS: atom_id res chain seq x y z
N ILE A 1 -14.07 17.15 21.92
CA ILE A 1 -14.22 17.72 20.56
C ILE A 1 -13.47 16.78 19.62
N TYR A 2 -14.14 16.34 18.57
CA TYR A 2 -13.51 15.57 17.49
C TYR A 2 -13.30 16.51 16.29
N VAL A 3 -12.08 16.47 15.72
CA VAL A 3 -11.72 17.21 14.51
C VAL A 3 -11.25 16.19 13.48
N THR A 4 -11.83 16.20 12.29
CA THR A 4 -11.50 15.27 11.22
C THR A 4 -10.92 15.99 10.01
N GLY A 5 -10.12 15.32 9.23
CA GLY A 5 -9.59 15.84 7.98
C GLY A 5 -8.89 14.78 7.13
N SER A 6 -8.90 15.01 5.83
CA SER A 6 -8.33 14.15 4.79
C SER A 6 -6.86 14.47 4.48
N ASN A 7 -6.14 15.16 5.37
CA ASN A 7 -4.78 15.59 5.08
C ASN A 7 -3.91 15.59 6.34
N ALA A 8 -2.69 15.05 6.23
CA ALA A 8 -1.71 14.95 7.31
C ALA A 8 -1.32 16.30 7.94
N THR A 9 -1.52 17.40 7.22
CA THR A 9 -1.19 18.74 7.69
C THR A 9 -2.36 19.47 8.35
N LEU A 10 -3.49 18.81 8.58
CA LEU A 10 -4.68 19.43 9.22
C LEU A 10 -4.34 20.09 10.54
N LEU A 11 -3.52 19.45 11.35
CA LEU A 11 -3.04 19.94 12.64
C LEU A 11 -1.69 20.66 12.56
N SER A 12 -1.22 21.04 11.34
CA SER A 12 -0.02 21.85 11.17
C SER A 12 -0.33 23.35 11.29
N GLY A 13 0.68 24.16 11.61
CA GLY A 13 0.54 25.59 11.71
C GLY A 13 -0.15 26.05 13.00
N GLY A 14 -1.01 27.06 12.92
CA GLY A 14 -1.62 27.70 14.09
C GLY A 14 -2.46 26.75 14.96
N LEU A 15 -3.16 25.78 14.36
CA LEU A 15 -3.94 24.78 15.10
C LEU A 15 -3.04 23.84 15.89
N ALA A 16 -1.93 23.41 15.32
CA ALA A 16 -0.95 22.56 16.01
C ALA A 16 -0.39 23.25 17.26
N THR A 17 -0.08 24.54 17.16
CA THR A 17 0.42 25.33 18.27
C THR A 17 -0.60 25.46 19.39
N LEU A 18 -1.88 25.69 19.04
CA LEU A 18 -2.98 25.83 20.02
C LEU A 18 -3.34 24.52 20.73
N LEU A 19 -3.17 23.40 20.03
CA LEU A 19 -3.56 22.05 20.49
C LEU A 19 -2.38 21.23 21.01
N ALA A 20 -1.14 21.75 20.96
CA ALA A 20 0.07 21.02 21.34
C ALA A 20 -0.08 20.36 22.73
N GLY A 21 0.10 19.03 22.78
CA GLY A 21 -0.06 18.22 23.99
C GLY A 21 -1.49 18.03 24.50
N ARG A 22 -2.54 18.43 23.72
CA ARG A 22 -3.94 18.39 24.11
C ARG A 22 -4.82 17.57 23.15
N TYR A 23 -4.24 16.79 22.27
CA TYR A 23 -4.97 15.92 21.34
C TYR A 23 -4.30 14.56 21.19
N VAL A 24 -5.09 13.60 20.76
CA VAL A 24 -4.64 12.28 20.32
C VAL A 24 -4.99 12.15 18.84
N GLU A 25 -4.04 11.81 18.01
CA GLU A 25 -4.24 11.54 16.58
C GLU A 25 -4.69 10.09 16.41
N ILE A 26 -5.82 9.90 15.76
CA ILE A 26 -6.33 8.59 15.35
C ILE A 26 -6.32 8.56 13.82
N ARG A 27 -5.56 7.65 13.24
CA ARG A 27 -5.55 7.42 11.80
C ARG A 27 -6.62 6.40 11.43
N VAL A 28 -7.49 6.79 10.52
CA VAL A 28 -8.53 5.92 9.96
C VAL A 28 -8.07 5.50 8.57
N TYR A 29 -7.87 4.20 8.39
CA TYR A 29 -7.54 3.60 7.11
C TYR A 29 -8.83 3.20 6.36
N PRO A 30 -8.77 2.91 5.06
CA PRO A 30 -9.83 2.19 4.36
C PRO A 30 -10.14 0.86 5.06
N LEU A 31 -11.25 0.22 4.86
CA LEU A 31 -11.60 -1.05 5.48
C LEU A 31 -10.49 -2.11 5.27
N ASP A 32 -10.21 -2.90 6.31
CA ASP A 32 -9.45 -4.14 6.14
C ASP A 32 -10.33 -5.24 5.55
N PHE A 33 -9.74 -6.41 5.34
CA PHE A 33 -10.51 -7.48 4.71
C PHE A 33 -11.63 -8.01 5.62
N GLN A 34 -11.45 -8.04 6.95
CA GLN A 34 -12.52 -8.43 7.86
C GLN A 34 -13.65 -7.39 7.89
N GLU A 35 -13.31 -6.12 8.02
CA GLU A 35 -14.28 -5.02 7.96
C GLU A 35 -15.00 -4.98 6.60
N TYR A 36 -14.28 -5.25 5.49
CA TYR A 36 -14.88 -5.38 4.16
C TYR A 36 -15.94 -6.48 4.14
N LEU A 37 -15.64 -7.67 4.68
CA LEU A 37 -16.59 -8.77 4.79
C LEU A 37 -17.84 -8.40 5.61
N ASP A 38 -17.65 -7.66 6.71
CA ASP A 38 -18.76 -7.21 7.56
C ASP A 38 -19.66 -6.21 6.82
N PHE A 39 -19.07 -5.30 6.04
CA PHE A 39 -19.83 -4.36 5.19
C PHE A 39 -20.52 -5.06 4.03
N ALA A 40 -19.85 -6.00 3.36
CA ALA A 40 -20.42 -6.83 2.29
C ALA A 40 -21.61 -7.65 2.78
N ALA A 41 -21.54 -8.20 3.98
CA ALA A 41 -22.65 -8.95 4.59
C ALA A 41 -23.91 -8.09 4.84
N ALA A 42 -23.76 -6.77 4.95
CA ALA A 42 -24.87 -5.84 5.08
C ALA A 42 -25.47 -5.40 3.72
N ASN A 43 -24.78 -5.68 2.62
CA ASN A 43 -25.25 -5.34 1.26
C ASN A 43 -25.94 -6.55 0.61
N PRO A 44 -27.25 -6.50 0.31
CA PRO A 44 -27.97 -7.61 -0.29
C PRO A 44 -27.42 -8.06 -1.67
N ASP A 45 -26.82 -7.14 -2.42
CA ASP A 45 -26.27 -7.44 -3.75
C ASP A 45 -24.97 -8.27 -3.68
N GLU A 46 -24.30 -8.29 -2.52
CA GLU A 46 -23.08 -9.08 -2.26
C GLU A 46 -23.40 -10.40 -1.53
N ALA A 47 -24.67 -10.61 -1.19
CA ALA A 47 -25.10 -11.81 -0.47
C ALA A 47 -24.89 -13.06 -1.33
N GLY A 48 -24.20 -14.05 -0.79
CA GLY A 48 -23.95 -15.35 -1.45
C GLY A 48 -22.60 -15.46 -2.16
N LEU A 49 -21.80 -14.40 -2.24
CA LEU A 49 -20.44 -14.49 -2.72
C LEU A 49 -19.58 -15.33 -1.76
N SER A 50 -18.76 -16.21 -2.34
CA SER A 50 -17.75 -16.94 -1.58
C SER A 50 -16.66 -15.98 -1.05
N ARG A 51 -15.93 -16.39 -0.01
CA ARG A 51 -14.82 -15.60 0.53
C ARG A 51 -13.74 -15.30 -0.51
N GLN A 52 -13.51 -16.20 -1.46
CA GLN A 52 -12.57 -16.01 -2.55
C GLN A 52 -13.04 -14.92 -3.52
N GLU A 53 -14.33 -14.90 -3.86
CA GLU A 53 -14.92 -13.86 -4.70
C GLU A 53 -14.88 -12.50 -3.98
N GLN A 54 -15.24 -12.46 -2.70
CA GLN A 54 -15.15 -11.24 -1.89
C GLN A 54 -13.70 -10.73 -1.74
N PHE A 55 -12.72 -11.64 -1.67
CA PHE A 55 -11.31 -11.26 -1.66
C PHE A 55 -10.87 -10.70 -3.02
N ALA A 56 -11.29 -11.30 -4.12
CA ALA A 56 -11.02 -10.76 -5.45
C ALA A 56 -11.63 -9.36 -5.63
N ASP A 57 -12.86 -9.16 -5.15
CA ASP A 57 -13.52 -7.86 -5.16
C ASP A 57 -12.82 -6.84 -4.26
N PHE A 58 -12.37 -7.24 -3.06
CA PHE A 58 -11.57 -6.40 -2.17
C PHE A 58 -10.27 -5.93 -2.84
N LEU A 59 -9.55 -6.83 -3.50
CA LEU A 59 -8.34 -6.46 -4.25
C LEU A 59 -8.66 -5.52 -5.42
N ARG A 60 -9.83 -5.66 -6.04
CA ARG A 60 -10.24 -4.90 -7.21
C ARG A 60 -10.84 -3.54 -6.87
N PHE A 61 -11.75 -3.48 -5.91
CA PHE A 61 -12.51 -2.28 -5.56
C PHE A 61 -11.98 -1.53 -4.35
N GLY A 62 -11.01 -2.12 -3.63
CA GLY A 62 -10.41 -1.51 -2.46
C GLY A 62 -11.29 -1.59 -1.23
N GLY A 63 -10.93 -0.79 -0.21
CA GLY A 63 -11.56 -0.78 1.12
C GLY A 63 -12.34 0.50 1.43
N LEU A 64 -12.71 1.34 0.45
CA LEU A 64 -13.51 2.53 0.75
C LEU A 64 -14.95 2.14 1.08
N PRO A 65 -15.48 2.44 2.29
CA PRO A 65 -16.78 1.91 2.75
C PRO A 65 -17.97 2.33 1.92
N GLY A 66 -17.89 3.45 1.21
CA GLY A 66 -18.98 3.97 0.39
C GLY A 66 -19.36 3.07 -0.80
N ILE A 67 -18.49 2.16 -1.23
CA ILE A 67 -18.82 1.21 -2.32
C ILE A 67 -19.94 0.26 -1.91
N HIS A 68 -20.02 -0.14 -0.63
CA HIS A 68 -21.05 -1.03 -0.11
C HIS A 68 -22.44 -0.36 0.09
N GLN A 69 -22.50 0.97 -0.08
CA GLN A 69 -23.76 1.73 0.06
C GLN A 69 -24.50 1.91 -1.28
N MET A 70 -23.94 1.36 -2.35
CA MET A 70 -24.51 1.49 -3.68
C MET A 70 -24.83 0.12 -4.27
N LYS A 71 -25.60 0.11 -5.37
CA LYS A 71 -25.85 -1.11 -6.11
C LYS A 71 -24.54 -1.69 -6.59
N TRP A 72 -24.34 -3.00 -6.37
CA TRP A 72 -23.11 -3.70 -6.71
C TRP A 72 -22.97 -3.91 -8.21
N GLU A 73 -22.61 -2.85 -8.91
CA GLU A 73 -22.33 -2.80 -10.35
C GLU A 73 -20.96 -2.20 -10.58
N GLU A 74 -20.07 -2.94 -11.21
CA GLU A 74 -18.67 -2.54 -11.42
C GLU A 74 -18.54 -1.12 -11.99
N GLY A 75 -19.31 -0.79 -13.04
CA GLY A 75 -19.24 0.53 -13.67
C GLY A 75 -19.58 1.69 -12.73
N ARG A 76 -20.52 1.48 -11.80
CA ARG A 76 -20.91 2.49 -10.80
C ARG A 76 -19.84 2.63 -9.72
N ILE A 77 -19.32 1.50 -9.26
CA ILE A 77 -18.25 1.48 -8.26
C ILE A 77 -17.01 2.19 -8.81
N MET A 78 -16.58 1.86 -10.02
CA MET A 78 -15.42 2.49 -10.65
C MET A 78 -15.63 3.99 -10.89
N GLN A 79 -16.83 4.42 -11.29
CA GLN A 79 -17.14 5.84 -11.45
C GLN A 79 -17.05 6.57 -10.09
N TYR A 80 -17.61 6.00 -9.03
CA TYR A 80 -17.54 6.56 -7.68
C TYR A 80 -16.09 6.69 -7.19
N LEU A 81 -15.27 5.66 -7.38
CA LEU A 81 -13.86 5.68 -7.01
C LEU A 81 -13.07 6.73 -7.82
N GLN A 82 -13.38 6.88 -9.11
CA GLN A 82 -12.80 7.91 -9.96
C GLN A 82 -13.15 9.32 -9.48
N ASP A 83 -14.40 9.54 -9.06
CA ASP A 83 -14.85 10.82 -8.53
C ASP A 83 -14.18 11.17 -7.21
N ILE A 84 -13.98 10.18 -6.31
CA ILE A 84 -13.19 10.35 -5.09
C ILE A 84 -11.75 10.72 -5.43
N TYR A 85 -11.10 9.95 -6.30
CA TYR A 85 -9.72 10.22 -6.74
C TYR A 85 -9.58 11.66 -7.27
N ASN A 86 -10.46 12.06 -8.19
CA ASN A 86 -10.45 13.41 -8.76
C ASN A 86 -10.66 14.49 -7.67
N SER A 87 -11.57 14.25 -6.72
CA SER A 87 -11.83 15.19 -5.63
C SER A 87 -10.61 15.37 -4.72
N VAL A 88 -9.96 14.27 -4.33
CA VAL A 88 -8.76 14.32 -3.49
C VAL A 88 -7.61 14.98 -4.25
N LEU A 89 -7.38 14.59 -5.50
CA LEU A 89 -6.31 15.16 -6.33
C LEU A 89 -6.47 16.67 -6.49
N LEU A 90 -7.68 17.13 -6.85
CA LEU A 90 -7.95 18.54 -7.09
C LEU A 90 -7.88 19.38 -5.80
N LYS A 91 -8.52 18.92 -4.71
CA LYS A 91 -8.63 19.70 -3.47
C LYS A 91 -7.41 19.57 -2.58
N ASP A 92 -7.01 18.35 -2.26
CA ASP A 92 -6.01 18.11 -1.23
C ASP A 92 -4.57 18.10 -1.77
N VAL A 93 -4.37 17.83 -3.05
CA VAL A 93 -3.05 17.86 -3.67
C VAL A 93 -2.84 19.18 -4.41
N ILE A 94 -3.60 19.46 -5.46
CA ILE A 94 -3.37 20.59 -6.35
C ILE A 94 -3.61 21.93 -5.64
N ALA A 95 -4.81 22.14 -5.10
CA ALA A 95 -5.18 23.42 -4.51
C ALA A 95 -4.34 23.76 -3.28
N ARG A 96 -4.15 22.81 -2.35
CA ARG A 96 -3.38 23.06 -1.11
C ARG A 96 -1.90 23.32 -1.37
N ASN A 97 -1.30 22.62 -2.34
CA ASN A 97 0.12 22.75 -2.64
C ASN A 97 0.39 23.75 -3.78
N ARG A 98 -0.64 24.42 -4.29
CA ARG A 98 -0.56 25.38 -5.38
C ARG A 98 0.19 24.84 -6.59
N ILE A 99 -0.08 23.58 -6.93
CA ILE A 99 0.55 22.90 -8.06
C ILE A 99 0.05 23.53 -9.36
N ARG A 100 0.97 24.02 -10.19
CA ARG A 100 0.64 24.69 -11.45
C ARG A 100 0.61 23.72 -12.63
N ASP A 101 1.52 22.77 -12.66
CA ASP A 101 1.61 21.76 -13.72
C ASP A 101 0.88 20.49 -13.28
N THR A 102 -0.44 20.46 -13.52
CA THR A 102 -1.32 19.33 -13.19
C THR A 102 -1.02 18.11 -14.04
N ALA A 103 -0.68 18.31 -15.32
CA ALA A 103 -0.35 17.22 -16.21
C ALA A 103 0.97 16.52 -15.84
N LEU A 104 1.90 17.24 -15.22
CA LEU A 104 3.11 16.65 -14.64
C LEU A 104 2.77 15.81 -13.40
N LEU A 105 1.90 16.33 -12.52
CA LEU A 105 1.43 15.59 -11.34
C LEU A 105 0.73 14.30 -11.75
N GLU A 106 -0.17 14.37 -12.73
CA GLU A 106 -0.85 13.18 -13.26
C GLU A 106 0.14 12.14 -13.79
N GLY A 107 1.17 12.59 -14.53
CA GLY A 107 2.25 11.69 -14.99
C GLY A 107 3.01 11.01 -13.85
N ILE A 108 3.25 11.72 -12.74
CA ILE A 108 3.86 11.14 -11.54
C ILE A 108 2.91 10.12 -10.89
N VAL A 109 1.63 10.44 -10.75
CA VAL A 109 0.64 9.53 -10.16
C VAL A 109 0.52 8.25 -11.00
N LEU A 110 0.42 8.37 -12.32
CA LEU A 110 0.37 7.20 -13.21
C LEU A 110 1.63 6.35 -13.09
N TYR A 111 2.81 6.97 -13.02
CA TYR A 111 4.06 6.24 -12.80
C TYR A 111 4.05 5.47 -11.48
N LEU A 112 3.58 6.10 -10.39
CA LEU A 112 3.46 5.45 -9.08
C LEU A 112 2.52 4.25 -9.12
N MET A 113 1.35 4.42 -9.73
CA MET A 113 0.32 3.39 -9.86
C MET A 113 0.78 2.21 -10.72
N ASP A 114 1.58 2.48 -11.76
CA ASP A 114 2.12 1.46 -12.67
C ASP A 114 3.28 0.67 -12.05
N ASN A 115 4.01 1.28 -11.10
CA ASN A 115 5.17 0.67 -10.45
C ASN A 115 4.90 0.25 -9.00
N ILE A 116 3.66 -0.14 -8.68
CA ILE A 116 3.29 -0.64 -7.35
C ILE A 116 4.14 -1.86 -6.97
N GLY A 117 4.67 -1.87 -5.73
CA GLY A 117 5.55 -2.95 -5.26
C GLY A 117 6.98 -2.92 -5.84
N THR A 118 7.31 -1.97 -6.71
CA THR A 118 8.65 -1.87 -7.31
C THR A 118 9.45 -0.75 -6.65
N PRO A 119 10.72 -0.99 -6.27
CA PRO A 119 11.57 0.07 -5.73
C PRO A 119 12.02 1.05 -6.82
N PHE A 120 11.87 2.33 -6.58
CA PHE A 120 12.36 3.38 -7.46
C PHE A 120 12.82 4.63 -6.71
N SER A 121 13.37 5.59 -7.42
CA SER A 121 13.82 6.87 -6.87
C SER A 121 13.12 8.04 -7.57
N ALA A 122 13.09 9.21 -6.93
CA ALA A 122 12.64 10.43 -7.60
C ALA A 122 13.42 10.74 -8.89
N LYS A 123 14.68 10.27 -8.96
CA LYS A 123 15.46 10.36 -10.19
C LYS A 123 14.88 9.46 -11.29
N SER A 124 14.46 8.23 -10.96
CA SER A 124 13.84 7.31 -11.94
C SER A 124 12.56 7.92 -12.53
N ILE A 125 11.71 8.55 -11.69
CA ILE A 125 10.53 9.28 -12.16
C ILE A 125 10.94 10.45 -13.05
N SER A 126 11.92 11.25 -12.64
CA SER A 126 12.42 12.38 -13.43
C SER A 126 12.93 11.92 -14.80
N ASP A 127 13.69 10.85 -14.86
CA ASP A 127 14.27 10.33 -16.10
C ASP A 127 13.18 9.73 -17.01
N PHE A 128 12.17 9.05 -16.45
CA PHE A 128 10.99 8.59 -17.19
C PHE A 128 10.22 9.76 -17.82
N LEU A 129 9.91 10.81 -17.06
CA LEU A 129 9.17 11.96 -17.57
C LEU A 129 9.98 12.78 -18.58
N LYS A 130 11.31 12.83 -18.43
CA LYS A 130 12.20 13.41 -19.44
C LYS A 130 12.16 12.65 -20.76
N SER A 131 12.08 11.31 -20.72
CA SER A 131 11.94 10.51 -21.94
C SER A 131 10.64 10.79 -22.70
N GLN A 132 9.63 11.31 -21.99
CA GLN A 132 8.36 11.79 -22.57
C GLN A 132 8.41 13.27 -22.98
N GLY A 133 9.58 13.88 -23.02
CA GLY A 133 9.76 15.28 -23.43
C GLY A 133 9.50 16.33 -22.34
N ARG A 134 9.29 15.92 -21.08
CA ARG A 134 9.04 16.82 -19.94
C ARG A 134 10.32 17.05 -19.14
N LYS A 135 10.72 18.31 -19.01
CA LYS A 135 11.89 18.70 -18.20
C LYS A 135 11.43 19.03 -16.78
N LEU A 136 11.91 18.28 -15.80
CA LEU A 136 11.71 18.61 -14.39
C LEU A 136 12.93 18.26 -13.55
N SER A 137 13.07 18.96 -12.42
CA SER A 137 14.08 18.64 -11.41
C SER A 137 13.62 17.51 -10.49
N THR A 138 14.57 16.78 -9.94
CA THR A 138 14.29 15.76 -8.91
C THR A 138 13.61 16.38 -7.68
N GLU A 139 13.93 17.64 -7.36
CA GLU A 139 13.32 18.38 -6.25
C GLU A 139 11.81 18.59 -6.48
N THR A 140 11.41 18.92 -7.71
CA THR A 140 9.99 19.03 -8.07
C THR A 140 9.26 17.69 -7.88
N VAL A 141 9.90 16.57 -8.27
CA VAL A 141 9.33 15.24 -8.02
C VAL A 141 9.12 14.99 -6.53
N TYR A 142 10.13 15.28 -5.70
CA TYR A 142 9.99 15.12 -4.23
C TYR A 142 8.88 15.98 -3.65
N HIS A 143 8.71 17.21 -4.14
CA HIS A 143 7.62 18.09 -3.71
C HIS A 143 6.25 17.47 -4.02
N TYR A 144 6.07 16.92 -5.23
CA TYR A 144 4.81 16.29 -5.63
C TYR A 144 4.55 14.98 -4.87
N LEU A 145 5.58 14.14 -4.68
CA LEU A 145 5.48 12.94 -3.85
C LEU A 145 5.04 13.29 -2.43
N LYS A 146 5.62 14.36 -1.84
CA LYS A 146 5.24 14.80 -0.50
C LYS A 146 3.80 15.34 -0.44
N ALA A 147 3.34 16.01 -1.48
CA ALA A 147 1.95 16.47 -1.58
C ALA A 147 0.96 15.28 -1.63
N LEU A 148 1.27 14.23 -2.39
CA LEU A 148 0.49 13.00 -2.48
C LEU A 148 0.48 12.22 -1.15
N GLU A 149 1.62 12.13 -0.48
CA GLU A 149 1.77 11.53 0.85
C GLU A 149 0.93 12.28 1.90
N ASN A 150 1.00 13.62 1.90
CA ASN A 150 0.23 14.46 2.81
C ASN A 150 -1.30 14.36 2.57
N ALA A 151 -1.72 14.06 1.35
CA ALA A 151 -3.13 13.83 0.99
C ALA A 151 -3.57 12.37 1.24
N PHE A 152 -2.73 11.55 1.85
CA PHE A 152 -2.99 10.13 2.11
C PHE A 152 -3.34 9.33 0.84
N LEU A 153 -2.83 9.72 -0.32
CA LEU A 153 -2.97 8.92 -1.55
C LEU A 153 -1.93 7.82 -1.64
N ILE A 154 -0.74 8.09 -1.10
CA ILE A 154 0.39 7.16 -1.12
C ILE A 154 1.08 7.09 0.23
N HIS A 155 1.76 5.97 0.46
CA HIS A 155 2.66 5.73 1.57
C HIS A 155 4.07 5.49 1.06
N LYS A 156 5.03 6.26 1.57
CA LYS A 156 6.45 6.09 1.30
C LYS A 156 7.05 5.09 2.27
N VAL A 157 7.70 4.04 1.76
CA VAL A 157 8.35 3.00 2.56
C VAL A 157 9.84 2.97 2.26
N ARG A 158 10.64 3.18 3.29
CA ARG A 158 12.10 3.18 3.20
C ARG A 158 12.65 1.77 3.27
N ARG A 159 13.83 1.59 2.71
CA ARG A 159 14.57 0.33 2.82
C ARG A 159 15.32 0.26 4.16
N PHE A 160 15.42 -0.95 4.67
CA PHE A 160 16.18 -1.29 5.86
C PHE A 160 17.25 -2.34 5.51
N ASP A 161 18.52 -1.98 5.72
CA ASP A 161 19.62 -2.94 5.60
C ASP A 161 19.62 -3.86 6.81
N ILE A 162 19.19 -5.11 6.62
CA ILE A 162 19.01 -6.09 7.71
C ILE A 162 20.36 -6.40 8.36
N LYS A 163 21.41 -6.57 7.55
CA LYS A 163 22.76 -6.85 8.04
C LYS A 163 23.40 -5.64 8.72
N GLY A 164 23.27 -4.46 8.11
CA GLY A 164 23.81 -3.21 8.63
C GLY A 164 22.96 -2.55 9.72
N ARG A 165 21.76 -3.04 9.96
CA ARG A 165 20.77 -2.54 10.94
C ARG A 165 20.53 -1.04 10.84
N ARG A 166 20.36 -0.54 9.59
CA ARG A 166 20.18 0.89 9.32
C ARG A 166 19.15 1.12 8.21
N ILE A 167 18.44 2.24 8.31
CA ILE A 167 17.54 2.72 7.27
C ILE A 167 18.37 3.29 6.12
N LEU A 168 17.98 2.97 4.88
CA LEU A 168 18.61 3.49 3.66
C LEU A 168 17.74 4.62 3.10
N GLU A 169 18.38 5.64 2.55
CA GLU A 169 17.71 6.83 2.01
C GLU A 169 17.43 6.74 0.48
N THR A 170 17.74 5.61 -0.13
CA THR A 170 17.61 5.45 -1.58
C THR A 170 16.78 4.24 -1.95
N GLN A 171 16.10 4.31 -3.10
CA GLN A 171 15.26 3.23 -3.64
C GLN A 171 14.11 2.86 -2.69
N GLU A 172 13.23 3.80 -2.46
CA GLU A 172 12.01 3.57 -1.69
C GLU A 172 10.97 2.85 -2.53
N LYS A 173 10.02 2.15 -1.86
CA LYS A 173 8.75 1.74 -2.48
C LYS A 173 7.65 2.70 -2.09
N TYR A 174 6.64 2.77 -2.93
CA TYR A 174 5.43 3.55 -2.67
C TYR A 174 4.22 2.63 -2.81
N TYR A 175 3.39 2.62 -1.79
CA TYR A 175 2.13 1.89 -1.76
C TYR A 175 0.97 2.88 -1.77
N LEU A 176 -0.13 2.47 -2.34
CA LEU A 176 -1.34 3.27 -2.39
C LEU A 176 -2.17 3.05 -1.12
N SER A 177 -2.87 4.07 -0.69
CA SER A 177 -3.77 3.97 0.47
C SER A 177 -5.02 3.14 0.16
N ASP A 178 -5.41 3.06 -1.12
CA ASP A 178 -6.53 2.25 -1.57
C ASP A 178 -6.31 1.76 -3.00
N LEU A 179 -6.52 0.46 -3.22
CA LEU A 179 -6.32 -0.18 -4.53
C LEU A 179 -7.45 0.11 -5.52
N GLY A 180 -8.66 0.33 -5.04
CA GLY A 180 -9.81 0.67 -5.87
C GLY A 180 -9.59 2.00 -6.61
N LEU A 181 -8.98 3.00 -5.94
CA LEU A 181 -8.60 4.25 -6.59
C LEU A 181 -7.61 4.02 -7.75
N ARG A 182 -6.66 3.09 -7.58
CA ARG A 182 -5.73 2.71 -8.65
C ARG A 182 -6.45 2.12 -9.84
N HIS A 183 -7.32 1.16 -9.58
CA HIS A 183 -8.02 0.44 -10.64
C HIS A 183 -9.05 1.32 -11.35
N ALA A 184 -9.64 2.28 -10.67
CA ALA A 184 -10.50 3.28 -11.28
C ALA A 184 -9.76 4.17 -12.29
N VAL A 185 -8.45 4.44 -12.05
CA VAL A 185 -7.62 5.29 -12.92
C VAL A 185 -6.99 4.48 -14.05
N MET A 186 -6.45 3.30 -13.75
CA MET A 186 -5.61 2.53 -14.68
C MET A 186 -6.30 1.30 -15.27
N GLY A 187 -7.47 0.92 -14.75
CA GLY A 187 -8.09 -0.37 -15.00
C GLY A 187 -7.43 -1.51 -14.20
N TYR A 188 -8.15 -2.61 -14.05
CA TYR A 188 -7.63 -3.83 -13.42
C TYR A 188 -6.79 -4.63 -14.43
N ARG A 189 -5.63 -5.12 -14.02
CA ARG A 189 -4.73 -5.92 -14.86
C ARG A 189 -4.16 -7.08 -14.05
N ASP A 190 -4.30 -8.31 -14.56
CA ASP A 190 -3.86 -9.53 -13.88
C ASP A 190 -2.34 -9.57 -13.63
N ASN A 191 -1.55 -8.95 -14.49
CA ASN A 191 -0.10 -8.89 -14.35
C ASN A 191 0.36 -8.08 -13.13
N ASP A 192 -0.51 -7.25 -12.55
CA ASP A 192 -0.20 -6.40 -11.41
C ASP A 192 -0.50 -7.10 -10.06
N ILE A 193 -1.09 -8.29 -10.07
CA ILE A 193 -1.50 -9.03 -8.87
C ILE A 193 -0.40 -9.11 -7.80
N PRO A 194 0.87 -9.43 -8.11
CA PRO A 194 1.91 -9.47 -7.08
C PRO A 194 2.06 -8.14 -6.31
N GLY A 195 2.12 -7.01 -7.02
CA GLY A 195 2.22 -5.69 -6.39
C GLY A 195 0.94 -5.30 -5.63
N VAL A 196 -0.23 -5.72 -6.11
CA VAL A 196 -1.53 -5.52 -5.44
C VAL A 196 -1.57 -6.28 -4.10
N LEU A 197 -1.13 -7.54 -4.08
CA LEU A 197 -1.04 -8.36 -2.86
C LEU A 197 -0.04 -7.76 -1.88
N GLU A 198 1.12 -7.34 -2.37
CA GLU A 198 2.14 -6.69 -1.54
C GLU A 198 1.59 -5.40 -0.90
N ASN A 199 0.88 -4.55 -1.67
CA ASN A 199 0.22 -3.36 -1.14
C ASN A 199 -0.84 -3.68 -0.08
N THR A 200 -1.62 -4.74 -0.28
CA THR A 200 -2.64 -5.19 0.67
C THR A 200 -2.01 -5.60 2.00
N VAL A 201 -0.95 -6.41 1.96
CA VAL A 201 -0.21 -6.82 3.16
C VAL A 201 0.43 -5.61 3.86
N TYR A 202 0.97 -4.66 3.10
CA TYR A 202 1.52 -3.42 3.65
C TYR A 202 0.49 -2.64 4.46
N LEU A 203 -0.70 -2.41 3.91
CA LEU A 203 -1.77 -1.67 4.60
C LEU A 203 -2.21 -2.41 5.86
N GLU A 204 -2.33 -3.72 5.81
CA GLU A 204 -2.65 -4.54 6.97
C GLU A 204 -1.60 -4.43 8.07
N LEU A 205 -0.33 -4.48 7.74
CA LEU A 205 0.76 -4.29 8.72
C LEU A 205 0.71 -2.92 9.38
N LEU A 206 0.44 -1.85 8.61
CA LEU A 206 0.27 -0.50 9.17
C LEU A 206 -0.89 -0.43 10.16
N ARG A 207 -2.00 -1.04 9.82
CA ARG A 207 -3.22 -1.09 10.59
C ARG A 207 -3.01 -1.79 11.95
N ARG A 208 -2.21 -2.88 11.92
CA ARG A 208 -1.77 -3.59 13.14
C ARG A 208 -0.72 -2.83 13.95
N GLY A 209 -0.37 -1.60 13.54
CA GLY A 209 0.59 -0.75 14.25
C GLY A 209 2.05 -1.12 14.04
N TRP A 210 2.37 -1.90 13.01
CA TRP A 210 3.75 -2.19 12.67
C TRP A 210 4.44 -1.00 12.00
N ASN A 211 5.70 -0.80 12.34
CA ASN A 211 6.60 0.09 11.60
C ASN A 211 7.25 -0.73 10.48
N VAL A 212 6.87 -0.44 9.23
CA VAL A 212 7.18 -1.29 8.08
C VAL A 212 8.29 -0.69 7.23
N HIS A 213 9.23 -1.53 6.85
CA HIS A 213 10.33 -1.21 5.93
C HIS A 213 10.47 -2.30 4.86
N ILE A 214 11.10 -1.97 3.73
CA ILE A 214 11.54 -2.95 2.74
C ILE A 214 12.90 -3.51 3.18
N GLY A 215 13.01 -4.82 3.30
CA GLY A 215 14.25 -5.46 3.72
C GLY A 215 15.29 -5.52 2.61
N LYS A 216 16.54 -5.22 2.93
CA LYS A 216 17.70 -5.52 2.09
C LYS A 216 18.59 -6.53 2.79
N GLN A 217 18.74 -7.72 2.19
CA GLN A 217 19.62 -8.78 2.69
C GLN A 217 20.70 -9.07 1.64
N GLY A 218 21.85 -8.43 1.76
CA GLY A 218 22.91 -8.51 0.74
C GLY A 218 22.43 -7.89 -0.58
N VAL A 219 22.30 -8.70 -1.61
CA VAL A 219 21.76 -8.32 -2.93
C VAL A 219 20.26 -8.62 -3.04
N ALA A 220 19.72 -9.47 -2.17
CA ALA A 220 18.31 -9.85 -2.18
C ALA A 220 17.44 -8.81 -1.46
N GLU A 221 16.18 -8.76 -1.83
CA GLU A 221 15.13 -8.00 -1.19
C GLU A 221 14.25 -8.92 -0.34
N VAL A 222 13.77 -8.41 0.78
CA VAL A 222 12.68 -8.99 1.58
C VAL A 222 11.56 -7.96 1.55
N ASP A 223 10.37 -8.37 1.13
CA ASP A 223 9.28 -7.42 0.88
C ASP A 223 8.99 -6.58 2.12
N PHE A 224 8.92 -7.20 3.30
CA PHE A 224 8.69 -6.45 4.52
C PHE A 224 9.56 -6.88 5.70
N VAL A 225 10.08 -5.88 6.38
CA VAL A 225 10.63 -5.95 7.74
C VAL A 225 9.71 -5.09 8.61
N ALA A 226 8.83 -5.74 9.35
CA ALA A 226 7.89 -5.09 10.24
C ALA A 226 8.39 -5.18 11.69
N GLY A 227 8.49 -4.05 12.38
CA GLY A 227 8.98 -3.96 13.76
C GLY A 227 8.05 -3.16 14.66
N ARG A 228 7.87 -3.61 15.90
CA ARG A 228 7.24 -2.84 16.98
C ARG A 228 7.85 -3.26 18.31
N THR A 229 8.15 -2.27 19.17
CA THR A 229 8.81 -2.45 20.48
C THR A 229 9.89 -3.54 20.46
N ASP A 230 9.59 -4.78 20.89
CA ASP A 230 10.52 -5.91 20.96
C ASP A 230 10.22 -7.02 19.94
N GLU A 231 9.26 -6.80 19.05
CA GLU A 231 8.83 -7.77 18.04
C GLU A 231 9.33 -7.39 16.66
N ARG A 232 9.65 -8.38 15.87
CA ARG A 232 10.00 -8.24 14.46
C ARG A 232 9.41 -9.39 13.66
N LEU A 233 8.96 -9.06 12.46
CA LEU A 233 8.38 -9.99 11.50
C LEU A 233 8.99 -9.74 10.13
N TYR A 234 9.42 -10.79 9.45
CA TYR A 234 9.90 -10.75 8.08
C TYR A 234 8.88 -11.42 7.17
N ILE A 235 8.49 -10.74 6.12
CA ILE A 235 7.46 -11.24 5.19
C ILE A 235 7.96 -11.16 3.77
N GLN A 236 7.73 -12.25 3.03
CA GLN A 236 7.79 -12.30 1.58
C GLN A 236 6.37 -12.53 1.06
N VAL A 237 5.98 -11.84 0.00
CA VAL A 237 4.64 -11.93 -0.60
C VAL A 237 4.76 -12.41 -2.03
N CYS A 238 4.06 -13.49 -2.37
CA CYS A 238 3.98 -13.97 -3.75
C CYS A 238 2.53 -14.32 -4.12
N TYR A 239 2.26 -14.38 -5.43
CA TYR A 239 0.93 -14.77 -5.89
C TYR A 239 0.71 -16.27 -5.61
N VAL A 240 1.52 -17.13 -6.22
CA VAL A 240 1.46 -18.59 -6.10
C VAL A 240 2.87 -19.13 -5.92
N LEU A 241 3.02 -20.14 -5.05
CA LEU A 241 4.27 -20.86 -4.89
C LEU A 241 4.35 -22.03 -5.88
N THR A 242 5.45 -22.09 -6.60
CA THR A 242 5.78 -23.19 -7.53
C THR A 242 7.18 -23.73 -7.22
N PRO A 243 7.53 -24.94 -7.63
CA PRO A 243 8.89 -25.45 -7.46
C PRO A 243 9.97 -24.49 -8.00
N GLU A 244 9.67 -23.77 -9.08
CA GLU A 244 10.61 -22.87 -9.77
C GLU A 244 10.87 -21.56 -9.02
N ASN A 245 9.90 -21.06 -8.24
CA ASN A 245 10.04 -19.79 -7.51
C ASN A 245 10.34 -19.97 -6.01
N MET A 246 10.29 -21.20 -5.50
CA MET A 246 10.43 -21.47 -4.06
C MET A 246 11.73 -20.94 -3.47
N ASP A 247 12.85 -21.12 -4.16
CA ASP A 247 14.15 -20.62 -3.68
C ASP A 247 14.23 -19.09 -3.73
N ARG A 248 13.53 -18.46 -4.66
CA ARG A 248 13.42 -17.00 -4.72
C ARG A 248 12.64 -16.43 -3.53
N GLU A 249 11.55 -17.10 -3.12
CA GLU A 249 10.68 -16.59 -2.06
C GLU A 249 11.22 -16.94 -0.66
N PHE A 250 11.80 -18.12 -0.46
CA PHE A 250 12.32 -18.53 0.85
C PHE A 250 13.77 -18.10 1.08
N GLY A 251 14.61 -18.11 0.05
CA GLY A 251 16.05 -17.87 0.16
C GLY A 251 16.44 -16.56 0.86
N PRO A 252 15.83 -15.40 0.54
CA PRO A 252 16.12 -14.16 1.26
C PRO A 252 15.85 -14.23 2.77
N LEU A 253 14.78 -14.93 3.16
CA LEU A 253 14.41 -15.11 4.57
C LEU A 253 15.35 -16.11 5.29
N GLU A 254 15.78 -17.16 4.61
CA GLU A 254 16.74 -18.14 5.14
C GLU A 254 18.10 -17.50 5.43
N ALA A 255 18.49 -16.53 4.61
CA ALA A 255 19.76 -15.81 4.78
C ALA A 255 19.78 -14.86 6.00
N ILE A 256 18.65 -14.63 6.66
CA ILE A 256 18.56 -13.78 7.87
C ILE A 256 18.93 -14.61 9.10
N PRO A 257 20.01 -14.30 9.84
CA PRO A 257 20.55 -15.18 10.88
C PRO A 257 19.86 -15.06 12.24
N ASP A 258 18.79 -14.26 12.35
CA ASP A 258 18.05 -14.12 13.61
C ASP A 258 16.83 -15.07 13.70
N ASN A 259 16.25 -15.17 14.91
CA ASN A 259 15.16 -16.08 15.21
C ASN A 259 13.77 -15.42 15.24
N TYR A 260 13.65 -14.20 14.72
CA TYR A 260 12.33 -13.59 14.57
C TYR A 260 11.47 -14.34 13.56
N GLU A 261 10.16 -14.17 13.67
CA GLU A 261 9.21 -14.84 12.79
C GLU A 261 9.42 -14.47 11.33
N LYS A 262 9.34 -15.48 10.46
CA LYS A 262 9.51 -15.36 9.01
C LYS A 262 8.35 -16.05 8.31
N LEU A 263 7.67 -15.31 7.43
CA LEU A 263 6.49 -15.79 6.70
C LEU A 263 6.67 -15.60 5.20
N VAL A 264 6.20 -16.59 4.45
CA VAL A 264 5.92 -16.44 3.02
C VAL A 264 4.40 -16.44 2.87
N LEU A 265 3.84 -15.32 2.41
CA LEU A 265 2.41 -15.17 2.18
C LEU A 265 2.11 -15.43 0.71
N SER A 266 1.13 -16.30 0.43
CA SER A 266 0.68 -16.60 -0.93
C SER A 266 -0.82 -16.81 -0.98
N THR A 267 -1.40 -16.86 -2.19
CA THR A 267 -2.82 -17.17 -2.36
C THR A 267 -3.12 -18.67 -2.31
N ASP A 268 -2.09 -19.51 -2.20
CA ASP A 268 -2.27 -20.97 -2.12
C ASP A 268 -3.06 -21.36 -0.86
N THR A 269 -4.17 -22.07 -1.07
CA THR A 269 -5.06 -22.49 0.01
C THR A 269 -4.72 -23.84 0.62
N LEU A 270 -4.11 -24.74 -0.15
CA LEU A 270 -3.83 -26.11 0.24
C LEU A 270 -2.38 -26.35 0.67
N LEU A 271 -1.47 -25.45 0.32
CA LEU A 271 -0.07 -25.59 0.69
C LEU A 271 0.14 -25.31 2.19
N ARG A 272 0.98 -26.11 2.82
CA ARG A 272 1.42 -25.96 4.22
C ARG A 272 2.91 -26.22 4.29
N ILE A 273 3.70 -25.28 3.74
CA ILE A 273 5.15 -25.43 3.69
C ILE A 273 5.75 -24.84 4.95
N ASN A 274 6.68 -25.61 5.55
CA ASN A 274 7.59 -25.11 6.58
C ASN A 274 9.01 -25.49 6.14
N ARG A 275 9.79 -24.48 5.78
CA ARG A 275 11.16 -24.66 5.31
C ARG A 275 12.11 -23.92 6.25
N GLY A 276 12.88 -24.69 7.06
CA GLY A 276 13.84 -24.11 8.00
C GLY A 276 13.21 -23.21 9.09
N GLY A 277 11.95 -23.47 9.48
CA GLY A 277 11.22 -22.62 10.42
C GLY A 277 10.44 -21.46 9.77
N ILE A 278 10.63 -21.23 8.46
CA ILE A 278 9.87 -20.25 7.70
C ILE A 278 8.56 -20.90 7.26
N ARG A 279 7.45 -20.31 7.64
CA ARG A 279 6.11 -20.85 7.35
C ARG A 279 5.49 -20.16 6.13
N GLN A 280 4.94 -20.97 5.23
CA GLN A 280 3.98 -20.45 4.26
C GLN A 280 2.60 -20.31 4.92
N LYS A 281 1.90 -19.22 4.59
CA LYS A 281 0.55 -18.95 5.05
C LYS A 281 -0.30 -18.39 3.92
N ASN A 282 -1.58 -18.78 3.87
CA ASN A 282 -2.51 -18.15 2.95
C ASN A 282 -2.72 -16.68 3.31
N ILE A 283 -2.73 -15.81 2.32
CA ILE A 283 -2.82 -14.36 2.53
C ILE A 283 -4.18 -13.95 3.14
N MET A 284 -5.28 -14.60 2.75
CA MET A 284 -6.60 -14.33 3.36
C MET A 284 -6.62 -14.71 4.84
N ASP A 285 -6.01 -15.87 5.17
CA ASP A 285 -5.91 -16.30 6.58
C ASP A 285 -5.07 -15.30 7.38
N PHE A 286 -3.99 -14.77 6.79
CA PHE A 286 -3.18 -13.73 7.42
C PHE A 286 -3.98 -12.44 7.64
N LEU A 287 -4.77 -11.98 6.68
CA LEU A 287 -5.57 -10.75 6.80
C LEU A 287 -6.71 -10.87 7.81
N LEU A 288 -7.22 -12.09 8.05
CA LEU A 288 -8.32 -12.36 8.99
C LEU A 288 -7.86 -12.70 10.42
N GLU A 289 -6.57 -12.83 10.65
CA GLU A 289 -6.04 -12.99 12.03
C GLU A 289 -5.97 -11.63 12.72
N SER A 290 -6.68 -11.52 13.84
CA SER A 290 -6.64 -10.36 14.76
C SER A 290 -5.40 -10.38 15.68
#